data_23a1581656136ddfb565e9ef159d7334
#
_entry.id   23a1581656136ddfb565e9ef159d7334
#
_cell.length_a   1.000
_cell.length_b   1.000
_cell.length_c   1.000
_cell.angle_alpha   90.00
_cell.angle_beta   90.00
_cell.angle_gamma   90.00
#
_symmetry.space_group_name_H-M   'P 1'
#
loop_
_entity.id
_entity.type
_entity.pdbx_description
1 polymer ?
#
loop_
_entity_poly.entity_id
_entity_poly.type
_entity_poly.pdbx_seq_one_letter_code
_entity_poly.pdbx_strand_id
1 'polypeptide(L)'
;MPKSLYIDPVKVREPGYIHFEDIPVCQYNKTIKQELEEGNYTKEDLIRIYRDMAICREFEHMLTLIKTQANYNGVETTYPGPGHLSYGQEASCVGEAYLLNKDDITFGSHRSHSEILSKGLSCINKLSDEELMQTMESFLGGKTLAAVKKFADTSDVKELAIRFLLYGTVAEIFARENGFHHGMGGSMHAFFLPFGIYPNNAIVGGSAPIATGAALYQKNNDKKGVVVCNIGDASLGCGPVYEAMNFSAMDQFKTLWEEGRKGGLPIIFNVFDNFYGMGGQTMGETMAYNMPARLGAGITPSQMHAERVDGWNPLAVIDAYKRKMELIKNNEGPVLLDVVTYLSLIHI
;
A
#
# COMPACT_ATOMS: atom_id res chain seq x y z
N MET A 1 6.29 -22.71 -26.49
CA MET A 1 5.71 -21.91 -27.60
C MET A 1 4.50 -21.17 -27.04
N PRO A 2 4.27 -19.92 -27.42
CA PRO A 2 3.06 -19.22 -26.99
C PRO A 2 1.83 -20.00 -27.49
N LYS A 3 0.91 -20.27 -26.57
CA LYS A 3 -0.37 -20.87 -26.91
C LYS A 3 -1.26 -19.77 -27.48
N SER A 4 -2.07 -20.12 -28.49
CA SER A 4 -3.07 -19.22 -29.06
C SER A 4 -4.44 -19.88 -29.04
N LEU A 5 -5.48 -19.09 -28.90
CA LEU A 5 -6.86 -19.54 -29.04
C LEU A 5 -7.30 -19.41 -30.47
N TYR A 6 -8.11 -20.38 -30.93
CA TYR A 6 -8.79 -20.25 -32.21
C TYR A 6 -9.89 -19.19 -32.09
N ILE A 7 -9.87 -18.23 -33.00
CA ILE A 7 -10.89 -17.19 -33.12
C ILE A 7 -11.78 -17.53 -34.31
N ASP A 8 -13.05 -17.80 -34.03
CA ASP A 8 -14.04 -18.01 -35.07
C ASP A 8 -14.46 -16.66 -35.70
N PRO A 9 -14.14 -16.41 -36.97
CA PRO A 9 -14.40 -15.12 -37.59
C PRO A 9 -15.91 -14.83 -37.80
N VAL A 10 -16.79 -15.78 -37.62
CA VAL A 10 -18.24 -15.58 -37.69
C VAL A 10 -18.75 -15.14 -36.32
N LYS A 11 -18.38 -15.89 -35.28
CA LYS A 11 -18.83 -15.63 -33.91
C LYS A 11 -18.39 -14.26 -33.37
N VAL A 12 -17.16 -13.84 -33.68
CA VAL A 12 -16.66 -12.53 -33.17
C VAL A 12 -17.36 -11.32 -33.80
N ARG A 13 -18.21 -11.53 -34.80
CA ARG A 13 -18.98 -10.49 -35.48
C ARG A 13 -20.48 -10.55 -35.18
N GLU A 14 -20.89 -11.45 -34.32
CA GLU A 14 -22.30 -11.55 -33.91
C GLU A 14 -22.73 -10.26 -33.21
N PRO A 15 -23.88 -9.68 -33.53
CA PRO A 15 -24.40 -8.50 -32.86
C PRO A 15 -24.67 -8.78 -31.39
N GLY A 16 -24.40 -7.82 -30.52
CA GLY A 16 -24.63 -7.96 -29.08
C GLY A 16 -24.38 -6.66 -28.32
N TYR A 17 -24.36 -6.76 -27.00
CA TYR A 17 -24.08 -5.65 -26.09
C TYR A 17 -23.00 -6.08 -25.09
N ILE A 18 -22.15 -5.13 -24.68
CA ILE A 18 -21.23 -5.32 -23.59
C ILE A 18 -21.98 -4.99 -22.29
N HIS A 19 -22.01 -5.93 -21.37
CA HIS A 19 -22.60 -5.74 -20.04
C HIS A 19 -21.48 -5.69 -19.00
N PHE A 20 -21.64 -4.83 -18.00
CA PHE A 20 -20.77 -4.71 -16.85
C PHE A 20 -21.54 -5.13 -15.60
N GLU A 21 -20.88 -5.82 -14.69
CA GLU A 21 -21.44 -6.08 -13.36
C GLU A 21 -21.36 -4.81 -12.51
N ASP A 22 -22.14 -4.76 -11.44
CA ASP A 22 -22.12 -3.66 -10.50
C ASP A 22 -20.78 -3.63 -9.75
N ILE A 23 -20.20 -2.45 -9.63
CA ILE A 23 -19.00 -2.21 -8.83
C ILE A 23 -19.45 -1.70 -7.45
N PRO A 24 -19.14 -2.41 -6.36
CA PRO A 24 -19.54 -1.99 -5.01
C PRO A 24 -18.94 -0.64 -4.61
N VAL A 25 -19.74 0.19 -3.94
CA VAL A 25 -19.35 1.50 -3.42
C VAL A 25 -19.70 1.59 -1.94
N CYS A 26 -18.67 1.63 -1.08
CA CYS A 26 -18.77 1.85 0.37
C CYS A 26 -19.84 0.96 1.06
N GLN A 27 -19.80 -0.34 0.79
CA GLN A 27 -20.81 -1.29 1.29
C GLN A 27 -20.62 -1.68 2.77
N TYR A 28 -19.46 -1.43 3.36
CA TYR A 28 -19.22 -1.74 4.77
C TYR A 28 -20.08 -0.87 5.68
N ASN A 29 -20.88 -1.51 6.54
CA ASN A 29 -21.87 -0.83 7.40
C ASN A 29 -21.91 -1.36 8.83
N LYS A 30 -20.94 -2.20 9.24
CA LYS A 30 -20.88 -2.75 10.59
C LYS A 30 -20.39 -1.71 11.60
N THR A 31 -20.97 -1.78 12.79
CA THR A 31 -20.50 -1.01 13.95
C THR A 31 -19.42 -1.77 14.71
N ILE A 32 -18.60 -1.06 15.48
CA ILE A 32 -17.60 -1.68 16.39
C ILE A 32 -18.26 -2.74 17.29
N LYS A 33 -19.47 -2.46 17.78
CA LYS A 33 -20.19 -3.38 18.64
C LYS A 33 -20.49 -4.69 17.93
N GLN A 34 -21.00 -4.62 16.71
CA GLN A 34 -21.28 -5.81 15.88
C GLN A 34 -20.00 -6.61 15.59
N GLU A 35 -18.91 -5.94 15.24
CA GLU A 35 -17.62 -6.59 14.98
C GLU A 35 -17.06 -7.34 16.19
N LEU A 36 -17.25 -6.78 17.40
CA LEU A 36 -16.87 -7.44 18.65
C LEU A 36 -17.80 -8.62 18.97
N GLU A 37 -19.13 -8.46 18.80
CA GLU A 37 -20.12 -9.51 19.04
C GLU A 37 -19.97 -10.69 18.08
N GLU A 38 -19.60 -10.42 16.83
CA GLU A 38 -19.31 -11.46 15.81
C GLU A 38 -17.94 -12.11 16.00
N GLY A 39 -17.07 -11.55 16.87
CA GLY A 39 -15.71 -12.07 17.12
C GLY A 39 -14.73 -11.84 15.98
N ASN A 40 -15.01 -10.88 15.09
CA ASN A 40 -14.09 -10.51 14.01
C ASN A 40 -12.85 -9.78 14.51
N TYR A 41 -13.00 -9.04 15.62
CA TYR A 41 -11.92 -8.32 16.31
C TYR A 41 -12.04 -8.50 17.82
N THR A 42 -10.91 -8.48 18.51
CA THR A 42 -10.83 -8.29 19.94
C THR A 42 -10.75 -6.79 20.27
N LYS A 43 -10.95 -6.44 21.55
CA LYS A 43 -10.74 -5.06 22.01
C LYS A 43 -9.28 -4.62 21.80
N GLU A 44 -8.37 -5.53 22.01
CA GLU A 44 -6.92 -5.36 21.83
C GLU A 44 -6.57 -5.07 20.38
N ASP A 45 -7.23 -5.75 19.42
CA ASP A 45 -7.08 -5.46 17.99
C ASP A 45 -7.50 -4.04 17.65
N LEU A 46 -8.64 -3.59 18.17
CA LEU A 46 -9.15 -2.24 17.92
C LEU A 46 -8.24 -1.17 18.55
N ILE A 47 -7.72 -1.42 19.77
CA ILE A 47 -6.75 -0.53 20.42
C ILE A 47 -5.45 -0.48 19.59
N ARG A 48 -5.00 -1.61 19.07
CA ARG A 48 -3.82 -1.67 18.19
C ARG A 48 -4.02 -0.84 16.93
N ILE A 49 -5.15 -1.01 16.24
CA ILE A 49 -5.47 -0.23 15.03
C ILE A 49 -5.43 1.26 15.36
N TYR A 50 -6.06 1.68 16.45
CA TYR A 50 -6.06 3.08 16.87
C TYR A 50 -4.64 3.59 17.21
N ARG A 51 -3.85 2.80 17.94
CA ARG A 51 -2.45 3.11 18.26
C ARG A 51 -1.61 3.29 17.00
N ASP A 52 -1.73 2.37 16.05
CA ASP A 52 -0.95 2.39 14.82
C ASP A 52 -1.33 3.63 13.95
N MET A 53 -2.61 4.02 13.92
CA MET A 53 -3.06 5.28 13.31
C MET A 53 -2.48 6.51 14.04
N ALA A 54 -2.46 6.49 15.38
CA ALA A 54 -1.92 7.59 16.19
C ALA A 54 -0.40 7.76 15.96
N ILE A 55 0.34 6.65 15.82
CA ILE A 55 1.78 6.68 15.48
C ILE A 55 1.99 7.33 14.12
N CYS A 56 1.24 6.93 13.10
CA CYS A 56 1.33 7.54 11.77
C CYS A 56 0.99 9.03 11.81
N ARG A 57 -0.08 9.42 12.52
CA ARG A 57 -0.51 10.81 12.69
C ARG A 57 0.57 11.65 13.36
N GLU A 58 1.13 11.19 14.48
CA GLU A 58 2.15 11.94 15.22
C GLU A 58 3.46 12.05 14.43
N PHE A 59 3.83 11.02 13.68
CA PHE A 59 4.98 11.06 12.80
C PHE A 59 4.86 12.19 11.75
N GLU A 60 3.72 12.28 11.08
CA GLU A 60 3.47 13.33 10.09
C GLU A 60 3.33 14.72 10.75
N HIS A 61 2.77 14.77 11.96
CA HIS A 61 2.68 16.01 12.74
C HIS A 61 4.08 16.53 13.09
N MET A 62 4.97 15.67 13.56
CA MET A 62 6.36 16.00 13.79
C MET A 62 7.02 16.60 12.55
N LEU A 63 6.90 15.95 11.40
CA LEU A 63 7.48 16.45 10.14
C LEU A 63 6.88 17.80 9.73
N THR A 64 5.58 17.99 9.95
CA THR A 64 4.89 19.26 9.72
C THR A 64 5.50 20.38 10.55
N LEU A 65 5.64 20.17 11.86
CA LEU A 65 6.19 21.18 12.77
C LEU A 65 7.66 21.50 12.43
N ILE A 66 8.46 20.49 12.12
CA ILE A 66 9.83 20.69 11.70
C ILE A 66 9.90 21.53 10.42
N LYS A 67 9.02 21.27 9.44
CA LYS A 67 9.01 22.04 8.18
C LYS A 67 8.53 23.46 8.34
N THR A 68 7.53 23.68 9.17
CA THR A 68 6.85 25.01 9.28
C THR A 68 7.42 25.88 10.39
N GLN A 69 7.94 25.27 11.47
CA GLN A 69 8.38 25.97 12.67
C GLN A 69 9.88 25.75 13.00
N ALA A 70 10.55 24.88 12.23
CA ALA A 70 11.93 24.44 12.54
C ALA A 70 12.13 23.91 13.97
N ASN A 71 11.04 23.40 14.59
CA ASN A 71 11.05 22.92 15.96
C ASN A 71 10.03 21.81 16.15
N TYR A 72 10.39 20.80 16.95
CA TYR A 72 9.47 19.80 17.47
C TYR A 72 9.85 19.45 18.90
N ASN A 73 8.91 19.67 19.84
CA ASN A 73 9.10 19.40 21.27
C ASN A 73 10.41 19.99 21.87
N GLY A 74 10.76 21.21 21.46
CA GLY A 74 11.96 21.90 21.93
C GLY A 74 13.24 21.50 21.21
N VAL A 75 13.19 20.58 20.25
CA VAL A 75 14.31 20.24 19.37
C VAL A 75 14.28 21.13 18.14
N GLU A 76 15.22 22.06 18.07
CA GLU A 76 15.40 22.93 16.90
C GLU A 76 16.08 22.13 15.77
N THR A 77 15.40 22.02 14.65
CA THR A 77 15.94 21.34 13.46
C THR A 77 15.21 21.78 12.21
N THR A 78 15.86 21.65 11.05
CA THR A 78 15.27 21.99 9.76
C THR A 78 15.32 20.78 8.82
N TYR A 79 14.32 20.68 7.97
CA TYR A 79 14.29 19.71 6.88
C TYR A 79 14.12 20.44 5.55
N PRO A 80 15.21 20.64 4.77
CA PRO A 80 15.17 21.39 3.51
C PRO A 80 14.59 20.59 2.34
N GLY A 81 14.47 19.26 2.48
CA GLY A 81 14.01 18.38 1.40
C GLY A 81 12.50 18.48 1.15
N PRO A 82 12.01 17.91 0.04
CA PRO A 82 10.58 17.77 -0.21
C PRO A 82 9.98 16.78 0.79
N GLY A 83 8.84 17.13 1.39
CA GLY A 83 8.09 16.25 2.29
C GLY A 83 6.66 16.10 1.76
N HIS A 84 6.33 14.91 1.29
CA HIS A 84 4.98 14.60 0.88
C HIS A 84 4.26 13.89 2.03
N LEU A 85 3.60 14.69 2.85
CA LEU A 85 2.95 14.21 4.07
C LEU A 85 1.66 13.46 3.76
N SER A 86 1.47 12.30 4.38
CA SER A 86 0.24 11.50 4.29
C SER A 86 -0.76 11.80 5.41
N TYR A 87 -0.67 12.99 5.99
CA TYR A 87 -1.50 13.46 7.09
C TYR A 87 -2.98 13.46 6.70
N GLY A 88 -3.77 12.59 7.34
CA GLY A 88 -5.18 12.35 7.04
C GLY A 88 -5.47 11.01 6.37
N GLN A 89 -4.44 10.24 5.97
CA GLN A 89 -4.59 8.93 5.33
C GLN A 89 -4.29 7.75 6.28
N GLU A 90 -4.20 7.99 7.59
CA GLU A 90 -3.79 6.99 8.58
C GLU A 90 -4.72 5.78 8.59
N ALA A 91 -6.04 5.99 8.52
CA ALA A 91 -7.02 4.92 8.52
C ALA A 91 -6.90 4.02 7.30
N SER A 92 -6.68 4.62 6.12
CA SER A 92 -6.47 3.91 4.86
C SER A 92 -5.20 3.05 4.91
N CYS A 93 -4.07 3.64 5.36
CA CYS A 93 -2.78 2.96 5.41
C CYS A 93 -2.75 1.83 6.45
N VAL A 94 -3.29 2.07 7.65
CA VAL A 94 -3.36 1.04 8.70
C VAL A 94 -4.33 -0.07 8.31
N GLY A 95 -5.46 0.27 7.70
CA GLY A 95 -6.43 -0.71 7.19
C GLY A 95 -5.82 -1.61 6.11
N GLU A 96 -5.10 -1.03 5.14
CA GLU A 96 -4.35 -1.76 4.11
C GLU A 96 -3.38 -2.77 4.73
N ALA A 97 -2.54 -2.29 5.65
CA ALA A 97 -1.44 -3.06 6.18
C ALA A 97 -1.87 -4.13 7.20
N TYR A 98 -3.05 -4.01 7.81
CA TYR A 98 -3.47 -4.83 8.94
C TYR A 98 -3.35 -6.34 8.70
N LEU A 99 -3.71 -6.83 7.51
CA LEU A 99 -3.63 -8.24 7.15
C LEU A 99 -2.28 -8.65 6.56
N LEU A 100 -1.48 -7.71 6.06
CA LEU A 100 -0.22 -7.99 5.39
C LEU A 100 0.86 -8.45 6.37
N ASN A 101 1.74 -9.34 5.92
CA ASN A 101 2.88 -9.86 6.66
C ASN A 101 4.20 -9.60 5.89
N LYS A 102 5.33 -10.11 6.39
CA LYS A 102 6.66 -9.87 5.76
C LYS A 102 6.80 -10.43 4.35
N ASP A 103 6.01 -11.43 3.98
CA ASP A 103 6.08 -12.08 2.67
C ASP A 103 5.21 -11.37 1.61
N ASP A 104 4.30 -10.49 2.07
CA ASP A 104 3.54 -9.60 1.21
C ASP A 104 4.38 -8.37 0.87
N ILE A 105 4.32 -7.93 -0.38
CA ILE A 105 5.14 -6.82 -0.88
C ILE A 105 4.26 -5.59 -1.05
N THR A 106 4.68 -4.46 -0.47
CA THR A 106 4.02 -3.16 -0.67
C THR A 106 4.97 -2.23 -1.42
N PHE A 107 4.52 -1.69 -2.56
CA PHE A 107 5.15 -0.60 -3.26
C PHE A 107 4.42 0.69 -2.91
N GLY A 108 5.11 1.60 -2.28
CA GLY A 108 4.55 2.87 -1.83
C GLY A 108 4.35 3.88 -2.96
N SER A 109 3.43 4.80 -2.73
CA SER A 109 3.29 6.03 -3.52
C SER A 109 4.44 7.01 -3.20
N HIS A 110 4.46 8.17 -3.84
CA HIS A 110 5.38 9.27 -3.45
C HIS A 110 5.08 9.84 -2.05
N ARG A 111 3.89 9.58 -1.51
CA ARG A 111 3.36 10.04 -0.21
C ARG A 111 3.26 8.87 0.77
N SER A 112 4.35 8.15 0.98
CA SER A 112 4.31 6.81 1.55
C SER A 112 4.71 6.69 3.02
N HIS A 113 4.89 7.76 3.78
CA HIS A 113 5.35 7.63 5.17
C HIS A 113 4.40 6.74 5.99
N SER A 114 3.09 7.02 5.97
CA SER A 114 2.12 6.19 6.69
C SER A 114 1.99 4.78 6.10
N GLU A 115 2.19 4.58 4.79
CA GLU A 115 2.22 3.27 4.16
C GLU A 115 3.40 2.42 4.70
N ILE A 116 4.59 3.01 4.78
CA ILE A 116 5.81 2.38 5.32
C ILE A 116 5.63 2.03 6.79
N LEU A 117 5.16 2.99 7.58
CA LEU A 117 4.97 2.80 9.02
C LEU A 117 3.89 1.74 9.30
N SER A 118 2.74 1.82 8.66
CA SER A 118 1.65 0.86 8.86
C SER A 118 2.06 -0.57 8.51
N LYS A 119 2.75 -0.75 7.38
CA LYS A 119 3.26 -2.07 6.98
C LYS A 119 4.31 -2.59 7.96
N GLY A 120 5.22 -1.72 8.41
CA GLY A 120 6.22 -2.05 9.42
C GLY A 120 5.59 -2.45 10.75
N LEU A 121 4.64 -1.67 11.25
CA LEU A 121 3.89 -1.95 12.48
C LEU A 121 3.11 -3.27 12.39
N SER A 122 2.48 -3.54 11.24
CA SER A 122 1.81 -4.82 11.00
C SER A 122 2.77 -6.00 11.08
N CYS A 123 3.96 -5.91 10.50
CA CYS A 123 4.99 -6.94 10.60
C CYS A 123 5.50 -7.12 12.03
N ILE A 124 5.77 -6.02 12.75
CA ILE A 124 6.21 -6.06 14.15
C ILE A 124 5.18 -6.78 15.04
N ASN A 125 3.90 -6.53 14.81
CA ASN A 125 2.85 -7.20 15.59
C ASN A 125 2.79 -8.73 15.36
N LYS A 126 3.17 -9.21 14.18
CA LYS A 126 3.02 -10.61 13.76
C LYS A 126 4.28 -11.46 13.94
N LEU A 127 5.46 -10.83 13.88
CA LEU A 127 6.73 -11.52 14.03
C LEU A 127 7.03 -11.84 15.50
N SER A 128 7.79 -12.92 15.73
CA SER A 128 8.30 -13.25 17.04
C SER A 128 9.42 -12.30 17.48
N ASP A 129 9.70 -12.25 18.77
CA ASP A 129 10.77 -11.41 19.32
C ASP A 129 12.14 -11.81 18.75
N GLU A 130 12.37 -13.10 18.52
CA GLU A 130 13.59 -13.62 17.92
C GLU A 130 13.76 -13.17 16.48
N GLU A 131 12.69 -13.23 15.66
CA GLU A 131 12.71 -12.78 14.26
C GLU A 131 12.95 -11.26 14.19
N LEU A 132 12.34 -10.50 15.09
CA LEU A 132 12.52 -9.04 15.16
C LEU A 132 13.96 -8.71 15.54
N MET A 133 14.51 -9.33 16.58
CA MET A 133 15.89 -9.12 16.99
C MET A 133 16.87 -9.48 15.88
N GLN A 134 16.72 -10.65 15.26
CA GLN A 134 17.56 -11.08 14.15
C GLN A 134 17.52 -10.07 12.99
N THR A 135 16.34 -9.55 12.67
CA THR A 135 16.19 -8.53 11.62
C THR A 135 16.94 -7.25 11.98
N MET A 136 16.74 -6.73 13.19
CA MET A 136 17.38 -5.47 13.62
C MET A 136 18.89 -5.60 13.77
N GLU A 137 19.39 -6.74 14.22
CA GLU A 137 20.84 -7.00 14.41
C GLU A 137 21.55 -7.21 13.08
N SER A 138 20.93 -7.89 12.13
CA SER A 138 21.52 -8.14 10.82
C SER A 138 21.47 -6.92 9.89
N PHE A 139 20.44 -6.09 10.04
CA PHE A 139 20.24 -4.95 9.13
C PHE A 139 21.35 -3.90 9.28
N LEU A 140 22.03 -3.59 8.16
CA LEU A 140 23.18 -2.68 8.12
C LEU A 140 24.27 -3.01 9.16
N GLY A 141 24.43 -4.31 9.49
CA GLY A 141 25.39 -4.75 10.52
C GLY A 141 25.05 -4.22 11.93
N GLY A 142 23.77 -3.99 12.22
CA GLY A 142 23.27 -3.53 13.50
C GLY A 142 23.47 -2.03 13.78
N LYS A 143 23.95 -1.25 12.82
CA LYS A 143 24.25 0.19 13.03
C LYS A 143 23.01 1.00 13.45
N THR A 144 21.88 0.78 12.79
CA THR A 144 20.63 1.45 13.11
C THR A 144 20.15 1.05 14.52
N LEU A 145 20.21 -0.24 14.85
CA LEU A 145 19.85 -0.75 16.18
C LEU A 145 20.76 -0.16 17.27
N ALA A 146 22.07 -0.09 17.04
CA ALA A 146 23.03 0.50 17.96
C ALA A 146 22.75 1.98 18.24
N ALA A 147 22.27 2.70 17.23
CA ALA A 147 21.86 4.09 17.40
C ALA A 147 20.59 4.18 18.25
N VAL A 148 19.58 3.35 17.99
CA VAL A 148 18.33 3.32 18.75
C VAL A 148 18.56 2.95 20.21
N LYS A 149 19.40 1.95 20.50
CA LYS A 149 19.72 1.51 21.88
C LYS A 149 20.37 2.59 22.76
N LYS A 150 20.87 3.68 22.18
CA LYS A 150 21.44 4.80 22.98
C LYS A 150 20.39 5.60 23.72
N PHE A 151 19.14 5.59 23.29
CA PHE A 151 18.03 6.35 23.88
C PHE A 151 16.79 5.51 24.16
N ALA A 152 16.73 4.28 23.68
CA ALA A 152 15.64 3.36 23.98
C ALA A 152 15.99 2.54 25.22
N ASP A 153 15.40 2.91 26.36
CA ASP A 153 15.47 2.13 27.60
C ASP A 153 14.22 1.22 27.69
N THR A 154 14.26 0.12 26.96
CA THR A 154 13.18 -0.88 26.97
C THR A 154 13.74 -2.29 26.79
N SER A 155 13.16 -3.23 27.56
CA SER A 155 13.38 -4.66 27.39
C SER A 155 12.34 -5.33 26.49
N ASP A 156 11.28 -4.62 26.12
CA ASP A 156 10.25 -5.10 25.19
C ASP A 156 10.76 -5.01 23.77
N VAL A 157 10.91 -6.17 23.13
CA VAL A 157 11.46 -6.29 21.77
C VAL A 157 10.54 -5.63 20.74
N LYS A 158 9.24 -5.71 20.91
CA LYS A 158 8.29 -5.08 19.98
C LYS A 158 8.32 -3.56 20.11
N GLU A 159 8.42 -3.02 21.32
CA GLU A 159 8.63 -1.59 21.51
C GLU A 159 9.95 -1.14 20.90
N LEU A 160 11.03 -1.89 21.09
CA LEU A 160 12.34 -1.62 20.48
C LEU A 160 12.24 -1.62 18.94
N ALA A 161 11.51 -2.58 18.36
CA ALA A 161 11.31 -2.67 16.92
C ALA A 161 10.48 -1.49 16.37
N ILE A 162 9.48 -1.00 17.12
CA ILE A 162 8.74 0.21 16.75
C ILE A 162 9.68 1.42 16.74
N ARG A 163 10.49 1.60 17.76
CA ARG A 163 11.49 2.68 17.82
C ARG A 163 12.53 2.57 16.70
N PHE A 164 12.95 1.35 16.37
CA PHE A 164 13.84 1.08 15.26
C PHE A 164 13.21 1.49 13.91
N LEU A 165 11.96 1.11 13.67
CA LEU A 165 11.22 1.48 12.46
C LEU A 165 11.09 2.99 12.32
N LEU A 166 10.64 3.68 13.37
CA LEU A 166 10.47 5.13 13.40
C LEU A 166 11.82 5.85 13.19
N TYR A 167 12.84 5.44 13.93
CA TYR A 167 14.16 6.03 13.80
C TYR A 167 14.76 5.84 12.40
N GLY A 168 14.73 4.62 11.87
CA GLY A 168 15.27 4.33 10.54
C GLY A 168 14.58 5.12 9.44
N THR A 169 13.24 5.27 9.55
CA THR A 169 12.45 6.08 8.61
C THR A 169 12.80 7.56 8.72
N VAL A 170 12.84 8.13 9.93
CA VAL A 170 13.25 9.54 10.14
C VAL A 170 14.68 9.78 9.67
N ALA A 171 15.60 8.90 10.03
CA ALA A 171 16.99 9.02 9.63
C ALA A 171 17.15 9.00 8.11
N GLU A 172 16.35 8.17 7.41
CA GLU A 172 16.33 8.15 5.95
C GLU A 172 15.81 9.45 5.36
N ILE A 173 14.66 9.95 5.86
CA ILE A 173 14.06 11.22 5.43
C ILE A 173 15.06 12.38 5.60
N PHE A 174 15.77 12.41 6.72
CA PHE A 174 16.74 13.46 7.05
C PHE A 174 18.15 13.22 6.46
N ALA A 175 18.30 12.30 5.55
CA ALA A 175 19.56 11.98 4.87
C ALA A 175 20.71 11.64 5.84
N ARG A 176 20.40 10.79 6.83
CA ARG A 176 21.39 10.33 7.82
C ARG A 176 21.93 8.95 7.49
N GLU A 177 23.22 8.71 7.75
CA GLU A 177 23.89 7.43 7.47
C GLU A 177 23.20 6.20 8.12
N ASN A 178 22.54 6.40 9.26
CA ASN A 178 21.82 5.33 9.98
C ASN A 178 20.40 5.10 9.47
N GLY A 179 19.96 5.82 8.42
CA GLY A 179 18.70 5.57 7.73
C GLY A 179 18.74 4.24 6.99
N PHE A 180 17.59 3.73 6.59
CA PHE A 180 17.46 2.41 5.96
C PHE A 180 18.25 2.24 4.65
N HIS A 181 18.57 3.34 3.96
CA HIS A 181 19.39 3.40 2.73
C HIS A 181 20.53 4.39 2.85
N HIS A 182 21.11 4.51 4.03
CA HIS A 182 22.19 5.44 4.33
C HIS A 182 21.85 6.92 4.03
N GLY A 183 20.54 7.26 4.13
CA GLY A 183 20.05 8.60 3.85
C GLY A 183 19.98 8.97 2.36
N MET A 184 20.11 7.99 1.46
CA MET A 184 20.09 8.22 0.01
C MET A 184 18.66 8.32 -0.56
N GLY A 185 17.67 7.81 0.15
CA GLY A 185 16.28 7.76 -0.32
C GLY A 185 15.48 9.03 -0.04
N GLY A 186 15.68 9.65 1.10
CA GLY A 186 14.89 10.79 1.54
C GLY A 186 13.41 10.41 1.74
N SER A 187 12.52 11.42 1.63
CA SER A 187 11.07 11.24 1.88
C SER A 187 10.37 10.34 0.85
N MET A 188 10.82 10.35 -0.40
CA MET A 188 10.12 9.68 -1.51
C MET A 188 10.68 8.31 -1.89
N HIS A 189 11.74 7.85 -1.25
CA HIS A 189 12.39 6.57 -1.53
C HIS A 189 12.81 5.83 -0.25
N ALA A 190 12.08 6.06 0.85
CA ALA A 190 12.27 5.29 2.06
C ALA A 190 11.56 3.92 1.93
N PHE A 191 12.27 2.83 2.27
CA PHE A 191 11.72 1.47 2.23
C PHE A 191 12.47 0.56 3.21
N PHE A 192 11.93 -0.63 3.50
CA PHE A 192 12.55 -1.59 4.41
C PHE A 192 12.24 -3.03 3.96
N LEU A 193 13.10 -3.58 3.12
CA LEU A 193 12.91 -4.90 2.48
C LEU A 193 12.64 -6.05 3.46
N PRO A 194 13.26 -6.11 4.67
CA PRO A 194 12.99 -7.21 5.60
C PRO A 194 11.52 -7.35 6.01
N PHE A 195 10.74 -6.27 5.92
CA PHE A 195 9.31 -6.30 6.21
C PHE A 195 8.43 -6.25 4.95
N GLY A 196 8.99 -6.53 3.77
CA GLY A 196 8.23 -6.48 2.52
C GLY A 196 7.85 -5.07 2.09
N ILE A 197 8.49 -4.04 2.64
CA ILE A 197 8.33 -2.65 2.23
C ILE A 197 9.34 -2.40 1.11
N TYR A 198 8.84 -2.32 -0.12
CA TYR A 198 9.65 -2.13 -1.32
C TYR A 198 9.70 -0.65 -1.72
N PRO A 199 10.63 -0.27 -2.63
CA PRO A 199 10.83 1.13 -2.94
C PRO A 199 9.56 1.82 -3.41
N ASN A 200 9.19 2.91 -2.72
CA ASN A 200 8.25 3.88 -3.25
C ASN A 200 8.90 4.66 -4.41
N ASN A 201 8.09 5.40 -5.18
CA ASN A 201 8.58 5.99 -6.41
C ASN A 201 8.12 7.45 -6.55
N ALA A 202 9.10 8.35 -6.78
CA ALA A 202 8.83 9.76 -7.06
C ALA A 202 8.33 10.01 -8.49
N ILE A 203 8.49 9.04 -9.40
CA ILE A 203 7.95 9.13 -10.75
C ILE A 203 6.47 8.80 -10.70
N VAL A 204 5.63 9.78 -11.03
CA VAL A 204 4.18 9.64 -11.01
C VAL A 204 3.74 8.46 -11.88
N GLY A 205 2.97 7.53 -11.31
CA GLY A 205 2.54 6.30 -11.97
C GLY A 205 3.61 5.19 -12.07
N GLY A 206 4.87 5.48 -11.71
CA GLY A 206 5.99 4.52 -11.88
C GLY A 206 5.92 3.29 -10.98
N SER A 207 5.22 3.36 -9.84
CA SER A 207 5.04 2.20 -8.96
C SER A 207 4.25 1.06 -9.62
N ALA A 208 3.30 1.37 -10.50
CA ALA A 208 2.41 0.38 -11.09
C ALA A 208 3.16 -0.67 -11.94
N PRO A 209 3.98 -0.31 -12.95
CA PRO A 209 4.72 -1.30 -13.73
C PRO A 209 5.76 -2.05 -12.90
N ILE A 210 6.39 -1.40 -11.91
CA ILE A 210 7.38 -2.05 -11.05
C ILE A 210 6.71 -3.11 -10.17
N ALA A 211 5.60 -2.78 -9.54
CA ALA A 211 4.81 -3.71 -8.71
C ALA A 211 4.26 -4.88 -9.54
N THR A 212 3.84 -4.62 -10.79
CA THR A 212 3.39 -5.67 -11.71
C THR A 212 4.52 -6.65 -12.05
N GLY A 213 5.74 -6.16 -12.22
CA GLY A 213 6.94 -7.00 -12.37
C GLY A 213 7.20 -7.88 -11.14
N ALA A 214 7.03 -7.32 -9.93
CA ALA A 214 7.14 -8.09 -8.69
C ALA A 214 6.04 -9.16 -8.56
N ALA A 215 4.80 -8.85 -8.96
CA ALA A 215 3.70 -9.81 -8.97
C ALA A 215 3.96 -10.96 -9.96
N LEU A 216 4.52 -10.67 -11.12
CA LEU A 216 4.94 -11.69 -12.07
C LEU A 216 6.07 -12.56 -11.50
N TYR A 217 7.02 -11.96 -10.78
CA TYR A 217 8.07 -12.70 -10.07
C TYR A 217 7.47 -13.64 -9.01
N GLN A 218 6.52 -13.17 -8.19
CA GLN A 218 5.81 -13.99 -7.21
C GLN A 218 5.16 -15.21 -7.89
N LYS A 219 4.42 -14.97 -8.97
CA LYS A 219 3.76 -16.02 -9.75
C LYS A 219 4.76 -17.04 -10.34
N ASN A 220 5.84 -16.56 -10.93
CA ASN A 220 6.84 -17.43 -11.58
C ASN A 220 7.64 -18.29 -10.60
N ASN A 221 7.76 -17.82 -9.35
CA ASN A 221 8.52 -18.51 -8.30
C ASN A 221 7.63 -19.17 -7.24
N ASP A 222 6.34 -19.35 -7.52
CA ASP A 222 5.35 -20.01 -6.64
C ASP A 222 5.32 -19.40 -5.22
N LYS A 223 5.58 -18.09 -5.10
CA LYS A 223 5.50 -17.37 -3.85
C LYS A 223 4.03 -17.13 -3.48
N LYS A 224 3.74 -17.09 -2.18
CA LYS A 224 2.36 -16.97 -1.67
C LYS A 224 1.96 -15.55 -1.29
N GLY A 225 2.90 -14.61 -1.28
CA GLY A 225 2.65 -13.22 -0.92
C GLY A 225 1.80 -12.49 -1.95
N VAL A 226 1.09 -11.48 -1.47
CA VAL A 226 0.34 -10.52 -2.29
C VAL A 226 1.22 -9.31 -2.56
N VAL A 227 1.11 -8.74 -3.75
CA VAL A 227 1.74 -7.45 -4.06
C VAL A 227 0.69 -6.35 -3.98
N VAL A 228 0.91 -5.36 -3.13
CA VAL A 228 0.10 -4.14 -3.07
C VAL A 228 0.85 -3.02 -3.78
N CYS A 229 0.17 -2.40 -4.73
CA CYS A 229 0.68 -1.27 -5.48
C CYS A 229 -0.11 -0.02 -5.11
N ASN A 230 0.48 0.85 -4.31
CA ASN A 230 -0.13 2.11 -3.90
C ASN A 230 0.06 3.19 -4.96
N ILE A 231 -1.04 3.79 -5.38
CA ILE A 231 -1.12 4.79 -6.42
C ILE A 231 -1.97 5.96 -5.93
N GLY A 232 -1.50 7.19 -6.10
CA GLY A 232 -2.36 8.36 -5.93
C GLY A 232 -3.32 8.51 -7.12
N ASP A 233 -4.51 9.02 -6.88
CA ASP A 233 -5.54 9.26 -7.92
C ASP A 233 -5.02 10.11 -9.09
N ALA A 234 -4.21 11.14 -8.82
CA ALA A 234 -3.57 11.93 -9.89
C ALA A 234 -2.65 11.10 -10.81
N SER A 235 -2.11 9.98 -10.31
CA SER A 235 -1.28 9.07 -11.11
C SER A 235 -2.06 8.34 -12.19
N LEU A 236 -3.39 8.32 -12.11
CA LEU A 236 -4.27 7.74 -13.14
C LEU A 236 -4.27 8.54 -14.45
N GLY A 237 -3.66 9.71 -14.48
CA GLY A 237 -3.36 10.42 -15.73
C GLY A 237 -2.16 9.84 -16.49
N CYS A 238 -1.44 8.87 -15.94
CA CYS A 238 -0.21 8.32 -16.53
C CYS A 238 -0.47 6.99 -17.24
N GLY A 239 -0.06 6.89 -18.52
CA GLY A 239 -0.19 5.69 -19.36
C GLY A 239 0.34 4.41 -18.72
N PRO A 240 1.54 4.39 -18.07
CA PRO A 240 2.10 3.21 -17.42
C PRO A 240 1.21 2.53 -16.39
N VAL A 241 0.30 3.27 -15.73
CA VAL A 241 -0.68 2.69 -14.79
C VAL A 241 -1.67 1.78 -15.51
N TYR A 242 -2.21 2.26 -16.64
CA TYR A 242 -3.14 1.46 -17.47
C TYR A 242 -2.46 0.26 -18.11
N GLU A 243 -1.22 0.45 -18.59
CA GLU A 243 -0.40 -0.64 -19.14
C GLU A 243 -0.17 -1.74 -18.10
N ALA A 244 0.16 -1.35 -16.86
CA ALA A 244 0.35 -2.28 -15.74
C ALA A 244 -0.93 -3.04 -15.38
N MET A 245 -2.07 -2.36 -15.31
CA MET A 245 -3.38 -2.99 -15.08
C MET A 245 -3.71 -3.97 -16.20
N ASN A 246 -3.58 -3.56 -17.47
CA ASN A 246 -3.84 -4.41 -18.62
C ASN A 246 -2.89 -5.62 -18.65
N PHE A 247 -1.58 -5.41 -18.44
CA PHE A 247 -0.60 -6.49 -18.42
C PHE A 247 -0.90 -7.51 -17.32
N SER A 248 -1.22 -7.05 -16.09
CA SER A 248 -1.50 -7.94 -14.96
C SER A 248 -2.76 -8.79 -15.16
N ALA A 249 -3.67 -8.33 -16.02
CA ALA A 249 -4.95 -8.96 -16.32
C ALA A 249 -4.95 -9.82 -17.60
N MET A 250 -3.83 -9.90 -18.32
CA MET A 250 -3.76 -10.61 -19.60
C MET A 250 -4.27 -12.05 -19.48
N ASP A 251 -5.14 -12.42 -20.39
CA ASP A 251 -5.78 -13.74 -20.40
C ASP A 251 -4.77 -14.90 -20.49
N GLN A 252 -3.59 -14.66 -21.06
CA GLN A 252 -2.54 -15.68 -21.11
C GLN A 252 -2.14 -16.20 -19.70
N PHE A 253 -2.26 -15.39 -18.65
CA PHE A 253 -1.98 -15.87 -17.28
C PHE A 253 -3.09 -16.79 -16.75
N LYS A 254 -4.33 -16.61 -17.23
CA LYS A 254 -5.52 -17.32 -16.77
C LYS A 254 -5.78 -18.57 -17.59
N THR A 255 -5.70 -18.48 -18.92
CA THR A 255 -6.14 -19.54 -19.84
C THR A 255 -5.00 -20.23 -20.56
N LEU A 256 -3.94 -19.51 -20.91
CA LEU A 256 -2.84 -20.02 -21.75
C LEU A 256 -1.60 -20.43 -20.96
N TRP A 257 -1.55 -20.15 -19.66
CA TRP A 257 -0.43 -20.52 -18.78
C TRP A 257 -0.39 -22.03 -18.52
N GLU A 258 0.69 -22.50 -17.91
CA GLU A 258 0.86 -23.91 -17.56
C GLU A 258 -0.19 -24.37 -16.53
N GLU A 259 -0.63 -25.62 -16.64
CA GLU A 259 -1.51 -26.23 -15.66
C GLU A 259 -0.87 -26.16 -14.25
N GLY A 260 -1.70 -25.89 -13.24
CA GLY A 260 -1.27 -25.66 -11.86
C GLY A 260 -0.74 -24.26 -11.55
N ARG A 261 -0.48 -23.46 -12.59
CA ARG A 261 -0.04 -22.06 -12.46
C ARG A 261 -0.99 -21.06 -13.12
N LYS A 262 -2.14 -21.53 -13.64
CA LYS A 262 -3.18 -20.67 -14.21
C LYS A 262 -3.76 -19.74 -13.14
N GLY A 263 -4.07 -18.52 -13.53
CA GLY A 263 -4.65 -17.50 -12.69
C GLY A 263 -4.04 -16.13 -12.94
N GLY A 264 -4.69 -15.08 -12.45
CA GLY A 264 -4.21 -13.71 -12.58
C GLY A 264 -2.95 -13.42 -11.76
N LEU A 265 -2.34 -12.28 -11.95
CA LEU A 265 -1.22 -11.86 -11.12
C LEU A 265 -1.69 -11.53 -9.69
N PRO A 266 -0.90 -11.88 -8.65
CA PRO A 266 -1.26 -11.65 -7.25
C PRO A 266 -1.02 -10.19 -6.84
N ILE A 267 -1.72 -9.25 -7.48
CA ILE A 267 -1.56 -7.81 -7.27
C ILE A 267 -2.88 -7.13 -6.96
N ILE A 268 -2.83 -6.24 -5.97
CA ILE A 268 -3.87 -5.27 -5.64
C ILE A 268 -3.36 -3.89 -6.07
N PHE A 269 -4.01 -3.27 -7.04
CA PHE A 269 -3.84 -1.86 -7.33
C PHE A 269 -4.70 -1.07 -6.35
N ASN A 270 -4.05 -0.40 -5.41
CA ASN A 270 -4.69 0.37 -4.35
C ASN A 270 -4.58 1.85 -4.68
N VAL A 271 -5.69 2.47 -5.09
CA VAL A 271 -5.74 3.89 -5.42
C VAL A 271 -6.14 4.66 -4.17
N PHE A 272 -5.23 5.48 -3.64
CA PHE A 272 -5.55 6.48 -2.63
C PHE A 272 -6.21 7.68 -3.32
N ASP A 273 -7.56 7.70 -3.30
CA ASP A 273 -8.38 8.74 -3.91
C ASP A 273 -8.63 9.87 -2.90
N ASN A 274 -7.70 10.82 -2.87
CA ASN A 274 -7.79 11.99 -2.00
C ASN A 274 -8.30 13.24 -2.73
N PHE A 275 -8.65 13.12 -4.00
CA PHE A 275 -9.21 14.15 -4.89
C PHE A 275 -8.26 15.29 -5.27
N TYR A 276 -6.97 15.20 -4.95
CA TYR A 276 -6.03 16.27 -5.24
C TYR A 276 -4.75 15.74 -5.90
N GLY A 277 -4.38 16.44 -6.97
CA GLY A 277 -3.07 16.34 -7.60
C GLY A 277 -2.21 17.57 -7.27
N MET A 278 -1.05 17.68 -7.92
CA MET A 278 -0.11 18.76 -7.69
C MET A 278 -0.66 20.13 -8.12
N GLY A 279 -1.49 20.18 -9.15
CA GLY A 279 -2.06 21.42 -9.69
C GLY A 279 -3.46 21.76 -9.17
N GLY A 280 -4.15 20.81 -8.56
CA GLY A 280 -5.52 21.02 -8.08
C GLY A 280 -6.31 19.74 -7.91
N GLN A 281 -7.62 19.78 -8.13
CA GLN A 281 -8.49 18.62 -8.02
C GLN A 281 -8.28 17.66 -9.20
N THR A 282 -8.10 16.38 -8.90
CA THR A 282 -7.83 15.35 -9.92
C THR A 282 -8.97 15.20 -10.91
N MET A 283 -10.21 15.26 -10.45
CA MET A 283 -11.36 15.35 -11.33
C MET A 283 -11.38 16.74 -12.01
N GLY A 284 -11.15 16.77 -13.28
CA GLY A 284 -11.03 17.99 -14.07
C GLY A 284 -9.62 18.33 -14.53
N GLU A 285 -8.57 17.83 -13.85
CA GLU A 285 -7.19 17.99 -14.31
C GLU A 285 -6.66 16.72 -14.99
N THR A 286 -6.75 15.59 -14.31
CA THR A 286 -6.10 14.33 -14.76
C THR A 286 -7.08 13.20 -14.99
N MET A 287 -8.32 13.32 -14.51
CA MET A 287 -9.36 12.29 -14.65
C MET A 287 -10.62 12.83 -15.31
N ALA A 288 -11.18 12.03 -16.22
CA ALA A 288 -12.49 12.28 -16.85
C ALA A 288 -13.66 11.69 -16.04
N TYR A 289 -13.41 11.13 -14.87
CA TYR A 289 -14.36 10.42 -14.01
C TYR A 289 -13.98 10.62 -12.54
N ASN A 290 -14.95 10.50 -11.66
CA ASN A 290 -14.79 10.76 -10.22
C ASN A 290 -14.70 9.49 -9.34
N MET A 291 -14.69 8.30 -9.95
CA MET A 291 -14.61 7.02 -9.25
C MET A 291 -13.57 6.11 -9.94
N PRO A 292 -12.33 6.08 -9.45
CA PRO A 292 -11.27 5.22 -9.99
C PRO A 292 -11.63 3.73 -10.13
N ALA A 293 -12.48 3.19 -9.24
CA ALA A 293 -12.98 1.81 -9.35
C ALA A 293 -13.58 1.49 -10.72
N ARG A 294 -14.15 2.48 -11.40
CA ARG A 294 -14.74 2.34 -12.74
C ARG A 294 -13.74 1.85 -13.81
N LEU A 295 -12.45 2.10 -13.60
CA LEU A 295 -11.40 1.64 -14.54
C LEU A 295 -11.38 0.13 -14.70
N GLY A 296 -11.73 -0.61 -13.65
CA GLY A 296 -11.80 -2.06 -13.69
C GLY A 296 -12.70 -2.60 -14.81
N ALA A 297 -13.81 -1.91 -15.09
CA ALA A 297 -14.75 -2.28 -16.14
C ALA A 297 -14.13 -2.20 -17.55
N GLY A 298 -13.15 -1.33 -17.75
CA GLY A 298 -12.42 -1.19 -19.01
C GLY A 298 -11.28 -2.19 -19.21
N ILE A 299 -10.89 -2.93 -18.17
CA ILE A 299 -9.72 -3.82 -18.21
C ILE A 299 -10.12 -5.29 -18.32
N THR A 300 -11.05 -5.76 -17.48
CA THR A 300 -11.46 -7.17 -17.49
C THR A 300 -12.97 -7.33 -17.46
N PRO A 301 -13.49 -8.49 -17.94
CA PRO A 301 -14.91 -8.82 -17.80
C PRO A 301 -15.38 -8.91 -16.34
N SER A 302 -14.47 -9.23 -15.40
CA SER A 302 -14.74 -9.23 -13.94
C SER A 302 -14.51 -7.86 -13.30
N GLN A 303 -14.37 -6.81 -14.09
CA GLN A 303 -14.10 -5.43 -13.65
C GLN A 303 -12.89 -5.32 -12.70
N MET A 304 -11.88 -6.20 -12.84
CA MET A 304 -10.74 -6.34 -11.91
C MET A 304 -11.18 -6.54 -10.46
N HIS A 305 -12.36 -7.11 -10.21
CA HIS A 305 -12.97 -7.21 -8.88
C HIS A 305 -12.97 -5.87 -8.12
N ALA A 306 -13.17 -4.77 -8.86
CA ALA A 306 -13.05 -3.41 -8.35
C ALA A 306 -14.07 -3.11 -7.25
N GLU A 307 -13.67 -2.23 -6.33
CA GLU A 307 -14.54 -1.74 -5.27
C GLU A 307 -14.08 -0.36 -4.82
N ARG A 308 -15.05 0.54 -4.56
CA ARG A 308 -14.79 1.80 -3.88
C ARG A 308 -15.01 1.62 -2.38
N VAL A 309 -14.01 2.00 -1.57
CA VAL A 309 -13.94 1.73 -0.14
C VAL A 309 -13.89 3.04 0.65
N ASP A 310 -14.61 3.13 1.77
CA ASP A 310 -14.46 4.21 2.74
C ASP A 310 -13.12 4.10 3.46
N GLY A 311 -12.14 4.89 3.01
CA GLY A 311 -10.80 4.92 3.56
C GLY A 311 -10.66 5.69 4.87
N TRP A 312 -11.71 6.37 5.35
CA TRP A 312 -11.70 6.98 6.69
C TRP A 312 -12.03 5.97 7.79
N ASN A 313 -12.58 4.83 7.41
CA ASN A 313 -12.89 3.73 8.31
C ASN A 313 -11.88 2.58 8.13
N PRO A 314 -10.92 2.38 9.06
CA PRO A 314 -9.92 1.32 8.92
C PRO A 314 -10.56 -0.07 8.85
N LEU A 315 -11.70 -0.31 9.49
CA LEU A 315 -12.40 -1.60 9.46
C LEU A 315 -13.00 -1.88 8.07
N ALA A 316 -13.48 -0.85 7.37
CA ALA A 316 -13.96 -0.98 5.99
C ALA A 316 -12.82 -1.36 5.04
N VAL A 317 -11.63 -0.76 5.23
CA VAL A 317 -10.45 -1.09 4.43
C VAL A 317 -9.97 -2.51 4.73
N ILE A 318 -9.91 -2.92 5.99
CA ILE A 318 -9.53 -4.29 6.39
C ILE A 318 -10.50 -5.31 5.78
N ASP A 319 -11.80 -5.06 5.85
CA ASP A 319 -12.82 -5.94 5.26
C ASP A 319 -12.65 -6.10 3.74
N ALA A 320 -12.42 -4.99 3.04
CA ALA A 320 -12.14 -5.03 1.61
C ALA A 320 -10.87 -5.84 1.33
N TYR A 321 -9.77 -5.58 2.03
CA TYR A 321 -8.52 -6.34 1.87
C TYR A 321 -8.70 -7.83 2.16
N LYS A 322 -9.43 -8.20 3.20
CA LYS A 322 -9.74 -9.60 3.53
C LYS A 322 -10.39 -10.33 2.35
N ARG A 323 -11.43 -9.72 1.77
CA ARG A 323 -12.15 -10.29 0.61
C ARG A 323 -11.27 -10.34 -0.66
N LYS A 324 -10.49 -9.27 -0.92
CA LYS A 324 -9.66 -9.20 -2.13
C LYS A 324 -8.42 -10.09 -2.06
N MET A 325 -7.81 -10.24 -0.90
CA MET A 325 -6.73 -11.20 -0.69
C MET A 325 -7.19 -12.65 -0.86
N GLU A 326 -8.44 -12.95 -0.52
CA GLU A 326 -9.01 -14.28 -0.79
C GLU A 326 -9.14 -14.57 -2.29
N LEU A 327 -9.61 -13.60 -3.09
CA LEU A 327 -9.61 -13.71 -4.55
C LEU A 327 -8.20 -13.98 -5.10
N ILE A 328 -7.20 -13.28 -4.59
CA ILE A 328 -5.80 -13.48 -5.03
C ILE A 328 -5.29 -14.87 -4.64
N LYS A 329 -5.58 -15.36 -3.44
CA LYS A 329 -5.23 -16.73 -3.02
C LYS A 329 -5.86 -17.79 -3.91
N ASN A 330 -7.05 -17.52 -4.44
CA ASN A 330 -7.75 -18.36 -5.39
C ASN A 330 -7.28 -18.18 -6.85
N ASN A 331 -6.21 -17.41 -7.08
CA ASN A 331 -5.67 -17.06 -8.39
C ASN A 331 -6.64 -16.26 -9.28
N GLU A 332 -7.55 -15.49 -8.69
CA GLU A 332 -8.53 -14.67 -9.41
C GLU A 332 -8.11 -13.21 -9.63
N GLY A 333 -6.90 -12.82 -9.17
CA GLY A 333 -6.37 -11.47 -9.42
C GLY A 333 -6.26 -11.09 -10.90
N PRO A 334 -5.87 -9.88 -11.23
CA PRO A 334 -5.58 -8.74 -10.34
C PRO A 334 -6.84 -8.07 -9.76
N VAL A 335 -6.64 -7.24 -8.75
CA VAL A 335 -7.71 -6.50 -8.05
C VAL A 335 -7.45 -5.00 -8.11
N LEU A 336 -8.53 -4.20 -8.20
CA LEU A 336 -8.49 -2.74 -8.11
C LEU A 336 -9.29 -2.28 -6.89
N LEU A 337 -8.67 -1.52 -6.00
CA LEU A 337 -9.34 -0.82 -4.90
C LEU A 337 -9.26 0.70 -5.11
N ASP A 338 -10.38 1.36 -4.97
CA ASP A 338 -10.54 2.81 -4.97
C ASP A 338 -10.82 3.23 -3.51
N VAL A 339 -9.76 3.60 -2.79
CA VAL A 339 -9.83 3.91 -1.35
C VAL A 339 -9.97 5.42 -1.19
N VAL A 340 -11.21 5.84 -0.91
CA VAL A 340 -11.52 7.27 -0.69
C VAL A 340 -10.90 7.72 0.61
N THR A 341 -10.05 8.71 0.54
CA THR A 341 -9.33 9.23 1.69
C THR A 341 -9.25 10.76 1.66
N TYR A 342 -8.48 11.35 2.55
CA TYR A 342 -8.37 12.79 2.67
C TYR A 342 -6.96 13.21 3.05
N LEU A 343 -6.54 14.36 2.58
CA LEU A 343 -5.33 15.03 3.04
C LEU A 343 -5.71 16.20 3.93
N SER A 344 -5.37 16.12 5.21
CA SER A 344 -5.63 17.20 6.18
C SER A 344 -4.75 18.43 5.93
N LEU A 345 -3.61 18.25 5.26
CA LEU A 345 -2.66 19.30 4.90
C LEU A 345 -2.24 19.10 3.43
N ILE A 346 -2.88 19.84 2.53
CA ILE A 346 -2.66 19.68 1.09
C ILE A 346 -1.47 20.51 0.60
N HIS A 347 -1.25 21.68 1.20
CA HIS A 347 -0.20 22.60 0.81
C HIS A 347 0.63 23.02 2.03
N ILE A 348 1.82 22.47 2.15
CA ILE A 348 2.84 22.98 3.05
C ILE A 348 4.09 23.30 2.26
#